data_f5a1fc03e61382a16244493168f1048e
#
_entry.id   f5a1fc03e61382a16244493168f1048e
#
_cell.length_a   1.000
_cell.length_b   1.000
_cell.length_c   1.000
_cell.angle_alpha   90.00
_cell.angle_beta   90.00
_cell.angle_gamma   90.00
#
_symmetry.space_group_name_H-M   'P 1'
#
loop_
_entity.id
_entity.type
_entity.pdbx_description
1 polymer ?
#
loop_
_entity_poly.entity_id
_entity_poly.type
_entity_poly.pdbx_seq_one_letter_code
_entity_poly.pdbx_strand_id
1 'polypeptide(L)'
;GPCSLESQENCKEVLDALYPIMKGKDWYFKGSFDKANRTSIHSDRGPGIHKGLDIFAWIKATYPSVKLVTDIHEPWQAEKLSGYIDMIQIPAFLCRQTDLVIACAKWFKHINVKKGQWLSPQAMEHVVTKIKEVNPKAKVYITERGTSFGYSGLMPDFRAVDIMKSFSDGVFLDCTHSTQKPKGETTGGDRELAKKYALAAKIFEYDGVFIETHPDPTNAISDADSQVELEWIVSQINNI
;
A
#
# COMPACT_ATOMS: atom_id res chain seq x y z
N GLY A 1 -4.95 3.78 -5.82
CA GLY A 1 -5.51 2.82 -6.79
C GLY A 1 -6.42 1.79 -6.13
N PRO A 2 -6.97 0.84 -6.90
CA PRO A 2 -7.82 -0.22 -6.34
C PRO A 2 -7.00 -1.16 -5.45
N CYS A 3 -7.67 -1.82 -4.51
CA CYS A 3 -7.01 -2.78 -3.63
C CYS A 3 -6.35 -3.93 -4.43
N SER A 4 -7.06 -4.48 -5.42
CA SER A 4 -6.62 -5.54 -6.32
C SER A 4 -6.66 -5.06 -7.77
N LEU A 5 -5.80 -5.61 -8.62
CA LEU A 5 -5.87 -5.46 -10.09
C LEU A 5 -7.00 -6.35 -10.65
N GLU A 6 -8.24 -5.99 -10.33
CA GLU A 6 -9.42 -6.81 -10.69
C GLU A 6 -9.54 -7.00 -12.20
N SER A 7 -9.44 -5.90 -12.94
CA SER A 7 -9.41 -5.89 -14.39
C SER A 7 -8.66 -4.66 -14.92
N GLN A 8 -8.34 -4.69 -16.21
CA GLN A 8 -7.77 -3.54 -16.92
C GLN A 8 -8.76 -2.38 -16.98
N GLU A 9 -10.04 -2.67 -17.15
CA GLU A 9 -11.13 -1.70 -17.19
C GLU A 9 -11.27 -0.95 -15.87
N ASN A 10 -11.26 -1.66 -14.73
CA ASN A 10 -11.30 -1.07 -13.41
C ASN A 10 -10.08 -0.14 -13.17
N CYS A 11 -8.88 -0.62 -13.51
CA CYS A 11 -7.66 0.19 -13.42
C CYS A 11 -7.75 1.44 -14.32
N LYS A 12 -8.34 1.31 -15.52
CA LYS A 12 -8.51 2.42 -16.46
C LYS A 12 -9.42 3.49 -15.88
N GLU A 13 -10.57 3.11 -15.34
CA GLU A 13 -11.53 4.05 -14.75
C GLU A 13 -10.92 4.87 -13.62
N VAL A 14 -10.19 4.20 -12.72
CA VAL A 14 -9.46 4.88 -11.64
C VAL A 14 -8.36 5.80 -12.20
N LEU A 15 -7.61 5.37 -13.19
CA LEU A 15 -6.52 6.15 -13.78
C LEU A 15 -7.04 7.34 -14.59
N ASP A 16 -8.10 7.18 -15.36
CA ASP A 16 -8.70 8.29 -16.12
C ASP A 16 -9.16 9.44 -15.22
N ALA A 17 -9.66 9.11 -14.03
CA ALA A 17 -10.05 10.13 -13.04
C ALA A 17 -8.84 10.77 -12.33
N LEU A 18 -7.82 9.96 -11.96
CA LEU A 18 -6.71 10.44 -11.14
C LEU A 18 -5.58 11.05 -11.98
N TYR A 19 -5.25 10.49 -13.14
CA TYR A 19 -4.08 10.89 -13.91
C TYR A 19 -4.02 12.40 -14.23
N PRO A 20 -5.12 13.06 -14.68
CA PRO A 20 -5.06 14.49 -14.99
C PRO A 20 -4.84 15.36 -13.74
N ILE A 21 -5.42 15.01 -12.59
CA ILE A 21 -5.34 15.80 -11.35
C ILE A 21 -4.06 15.56 -10.55
N MET A 22 -3.38 14.43 -10.82
CA MET A 22 -2.11 14.08 -10.19
C MET A 22 -0.89 14.60 -10.93
N LYS A 23 -1.07 15.31 -12.05
CA LYS A 23 0.02 15.89 -12.82
C LYS A 23 0.87 16.84 -11.96
N GLY A 24 2.16 16.58 -11.91
CA GLY A 24 3.12 17.36 -11.11
C GLY A 24 3.19 16.97 -9.63
N LYS A 25 2.40 16.02 -9.17
CA LYS A 25 2.47 15.44 -7.82
C LYS A 25 3.37 14.21 -7.82
N ASP A 26 4.02 13.93 -6.68
CA ASP A 26 4.74 12.67 -6.47
C ASP A 26 3.75 11.61 -5.97
N TRP A 27 3.38 10.68 -6.82
CA TRP A 27 2.39 9.67 -6.52
C TRP A 27 2.67 8.34 -7.20
N TYR A 28 2.08 7.30 -6.64
CA TYR A 28 2.17 5.94 -7.13
C TYR A 28 0.78 5.36 -7.27
N PHE A 29 0.49 4.76 -8.43
CA PHE A 29 -0.70 3.93 -8.59
C PHE A 29 -0.43 2.54 -8.05
N LYS A 30 -1.23 2.11 -7.07
CA LYS A 30 -1.07 0.81 -6.41
C LYS A 30 -2.16 -0.16 -6.83
N GLY A 31 -1.76 -1.39 -7.09
CA GLY A 31 -2.67 -2.53 -7.20
C GLY A 31 -1.96 -3.82 -6.87
N SER A 32 -2.65 -4.74 -6.17
CA SER A 32 -2.12 -6.07 -5.86
C SER A 32 -2.45 -7.04 -6.98
N PHE A 33 -1.47 -7.83 -7.39
CA PHE A 33 -1.70 -8.96 -8.32
C PHE A 33 -2.16 -10.22 -7.60
N ASP A 34 -1.92 -10.32 -6.30
CA ASP A 34 -2.32 -11.45 -5.44
C ASP A 34 -2.64 -10.98 -4.02
N LYS A 35 -3.72 -11.47 -3.47
CA LYS A 35 -4.11 -11.31 -2.06
C LYS A 35 -3.74 -12.59 -1.30
N ALA A 36 -2.44 -12.71 -0.96
CA ALA A 36 -1.86 -13.95 -0.45
C ALA A 36 -2.31 -14.33 0.98
N ASN A 37 -2.91 -13.42 1.74
CA ASN A 37 -3.26 -13.59 3.15
C ASN A 37 -4.77 -13.57 3.43
N ARG A 38 -5.58 -14.11 2.52
CA ARG A 38 -7.04 -14.20 2.71
C ARG A 38 -7.42 -15.06 3.93
N THR A 39 -8.50 -14.68 4.62
CA THR A 39 -9.06 -15.45 5.74
C THR A 39 -9.60 -16.78 5.26
N SER A 40 -10.28 -16.82 4.12
CA SER A 40 -10.82 -18.06 3.54
C SER A 40 -10.01 -18.49 2.32
N ILE A 41 -9.74 -19.80 2.20
CA ILE A 41 -9.12 -20.42 1.02
C ILE A 41 -9.96 -20.24 -0.26
N HIS A 42 -11.25 -19.99 -0.12
CA HIS A 42 -12.19 -19.81 -1.22
C HIS A 42 -12.30 -18.33 -1.67
N SER A 43 -11.67 -17.41 -0.95
CA SER A 43 -11.70 -15.99 -1.32
C SER A 43 -10.92 -15.73 -2.62
N ASP A 44 -11.41 -14.79 -3.40
CA ASP A 44 -10.71 -14.33 -4.59
C ASP A 44 -9.33 -13.76 -4.23
N ARG A 45 -8.30 -14.18 -4.93
CA ARG A 45 -6.92 -13.76 -4.72
C ARG A 45 -6.43 -12.74 -5.74
N GLY A 46 -7.23 -12.40 -6.73
CA GLY A 46 -6.85 -11.49 -7.81
C GLY A 46 -6.25 -12.22 -9.02
N PRO A 47 -5.71 -11.47 -10.01
CA PRO A 47 -5.36 -12.01 -11.33
C PRO A 47 -4.12 -12.91 -11.35
N GLY A 48 -3.31 -12.91 -10.31
CA GLY A 48 -2.02 -13.57 -10.28
C GLY A 48 -0.92 -12.77 -10.99
N ILE A 49 0.35 -13.19 -10.79
CA ILE A 49 1.51 -12.41 -11.23
C ILE A 49 1.56 -12.19 -12.75
N HIS A 50 1.23 -13.19 -13.57
CA HIS A 50 1.34 -13.08 -15.03
C HIS A 50 0.38 -12.02 -15.59
N LYS A 51 -0.90 -12.12 -15.28
CA LYS A 51 -1.88 -11.11 -15.68
C LYS A 51 -1.61 -9.75 -15.02
N GLY A 52 -1.10 -9.74 -13.78
CA GLY A 52 -0.66 -8.52 -13.11
C GLY A 52 0.42 -7.79 -13.89
N LEU A 53 1.44 -8.50 -14.39
CA LEU A 53 2.51 -7.93 -15.23
C LEU A 53 1.96 -7.35 -16.53
N ASP A 54 1.00 -8.04 -17.20
CA ASP A 54 0.36 -7.54 -18.41
C ASP A 54 -0.40 -6.23 -18.14
N ILE A 55 -1.13 -6.14 -17.02
CA ILE A 55 -1.83 -4.91 -16.61
C ILE A 55 -0.83 -3.79 -16.33
N PHE A 56 0.27 -4.06 -15.58
CA PHE A 56 1.29 -3.04 -15.30
C PHE A 56 1.97 -2.55 -16.59
N ALA A 57 2.30 -3.44 -17.51
CA ALA A 57 2.85 -3.08 -18.83
C ALA A 57 1.89 -2.17 -19.61
N TRP A 58 0.60 -2.54 -19.64
CA TRP A 58 -0.43 -1.71 -20.26
C TRP A 58 -0.57 -0.34 -19.60
N ILE A 59 -0.56 -0.25 -18.26
CA ILE A 59 -0.60 1.04 -17.54
C ILE A 59 0.60 1.91 -17.95
N LYS A 60 1.81 1.37 -17.95
CA LYS A 60 3.01 2.12 -18.35
C LYS A 60 2.96 2.62 -19.79
N ALA A 61 2.39 1.85 -20.70
CA ALA A 61 2.22 2.24 -22.11
C ALA A 61 1.14 3.33 -22.28
N THR A 62 0.06 3.26 -21.52
CA THR A 62 -1.09 4.18 -21.64
C THR A 62 -0.90 5.46 -20.84
N TYR A 63 -0.25 5.38 -19.67
CA TYR A 63 -0.03 6.48 -18.73
C TYR A 63 1.47 6.58 -18.36
N PRO A 64 2.33 7.04 -19.26
CA PRO A 64 3.80 6.88 -19.15
C PRO A 64 4.44 7.58 -17.95
N SER A 65 3.80 8.59 -17.36
CA SER A 65 4.32 9.28 -16.17
C SER A 65 3.84 8.67 -14.84
N VAL A 66 2.98 7.64 -14.87
CA VAL A 66 2.50 6.97 -13.66
C VAL A 66 3.61 6.12 -13.07
N LYS A 67 3.92 6.34 -11.80
CA LYS A 67 4.74 5.43 -11.01
C LYS A 67 3.86 4.32 -10.46
N LEU A 68 4.38 3.09 -10.49
CA LEU A 68 3.63 1.90 -10.05
C LEU A 68 4.18 1.35 -8.73
N VAL A 69 3.27 0.91 -7.86
CA VAL A 69 3.61 0.13 -6.68
C VAL A 69 2.73 -1.12 -6.59
N THR A 70 3.33 -2.23 -6.21
CA THR A 70 2.61 -3.47 -5.86
C THR A 70 3.23 -4.12 -4.64
N ASP A 71 2.46 -4.94 -3.95
CA ASP A 71 2.96 -5.79 -2.87
C ASP A 71 3.58 -7.08 -3.41
N ILE A 72 4.49 -7.66 -2.61
CA ILE A 72 5.26 -8.87 -2.92
C ILE A 72 5.10 -9.88 -1.78
N HIS A 73 5.08 -11.17 -2.10
CA HIS A 73 4.82 -12.22 -1.11
C HIS A 73 5.94 -13.26 -1.03
N GLU A 74 6.67 -13.48 -2.14
CA GLU A 74 7.72 -14.47 -2.26
C GLU A 74 9.01 -13.85 -2.84
N PRO A 75 10.22 -14.24 -2.36
CA PRO A 75 11.48 -13.65 -2.82
C PRO A 75 11.71 -13.71 -4.34
N TRP A 76 11.28 -14.80 -4.99
CA TRP A 76 11.45 -14.98 -6.45
C TRP A 76 10.65 -13.98 -7.30
N GLN A 77 9.61 -13.37 -6.74
CA GLN A 77 8.80 -12.38 -7.43
C GLN A 77 9.53 -11.05 -7.64
N ALA A 78 10.53 -10.74 -6.80
CA ALA A 78 11.25 -9.48 -6.82
C ALA A 78 11.91 -9.21 -8.18
N GLU A 79 12.61 -10.19 -8.72
CA GLU A 79 13.25 -10.09 -10.03
C GLU A 79 12.23 -9.86 -11.15
N LYS A 80 11.14 -10.62 -11.15
CA LYS A 80 10.08 -10.50 -12.19
C LYS A 80 9.38 -9.16 -12.19
N LEU A 81 9.20 -8.57 -11.01
CA LEU A 81 8.50 -7.29 -10.85
C LEU A 81 9.39 -6.09 -11.15
N SER A 82 10.72 -6.21 -11.02
CA SER A 82 11.66 -5.08 -11.08
C SER A 82 11.66 -4.31 -12.40
N GLY A 83 11.29 -4.95 -13.51
CA GLY A 83 11.16 -4.30 -14.82
C GLY A 83 9.89 -3.48 -15.03
N TYR A 84 8.92 -3.59 -14.12
CA TYR A 84 7.59 -3.01 -14.26
C TYR A 84 7.23 -2.02 -13.16
N ILE A 85 7.75 -2.22 -11.95
CA ILE A 85 7.32 -1.57 -10.71
C ILE A 85 8.38 -0.57 -10.25
N ASP A 86 7.95 0.66 -9.92
CA ASP A 86 8.83 1.72 -9.46
C ASP A 86 9.12 1.64 -7.96
N MET A 87 8.15 1.17 -7.16
CA MET A 87 8.29 0.94 -5.72
C MET A 87 7.71 -0.42 -5.35
N ILE A 88 8.47 -1.26 -4.66
CA ILE A 88 7.95 -2.52 -4.14
C ILE A 88 7.43 -2.34 -2.71
N GLN A 89 6.29 -2.96 -2.38
CA GLN A 89 5.72 -2.95 -1.05
C GLN A 89 5.86 -4.31 -0.37
N ILE A 90 6.45 -4.33 0.82
CA ILE A 90 6.48 -5.50 1.70
C ILE A 90 5.26 -5.44 2.63
N PRO A 91 4.36 -6.44 2.59
CA PRO A 91 3.19 -6.52 3.46
C PRO A 91 3.55 -6.56 4.95
N ALA A 92 2.62 -6.10 5.79
CA ALA A 92 2.83 -6.03 7.24
C ALA A 92 3.17 -7.38 7.88
N PHE A 93 2.49 -8.46 7.49
CA PHE A 93 2.78 -9.80 8.02
C PHE A 93 4.17 -10.31 7.63
N LEU A 94 4.75 -9.81 6.55
CA LEU A 94 6.03 -10.24 6.00
C LEU A 94 7.17 -9.25 6.28
N CYS A 95 6.93 -8.18 7.02
CA CYS A 95 7.90 -7.10 7.23
C CYS A 95 9.20 -7.55 7.92
N ARG A 96 9.22 -8.71 8.57
CA ARG A 96 10.41 -9.30 9.20
C ARG A 96 11.03 -10.47 8.43
N GLN A 97 10.45 -10.91 7.32
CA GLN A 97 10.94 -12.04 6.52
C GLN A 97 12.25 -11.65 5.81
N THR A 98 13.38 -12.10 6.37
CA THR A 98 14.71 -11.64 5.95
C THR A 98 14.97 -11.89 4.47
N ASP A 99 14.66 -13.07 3.94
CA ASP A 99 14.92 -13.41 2.53
C ASP A 99 14.08 -12.55 1.58
N LEU A 100 12.83 -12.25 1.93
CA LEU A 100 11.97 -11.36 1.15
C LEU A 100 12.50 -9.91 1.17
N VAL A 101 12.92 -9.42 2.34
CA VAL A 101 13.50 -8.09 2.51
C VAL A 101 14.77 -7.94 1.68
N ILE A 102 15.67 -8.95 1.73
CA ILE A 102 16.91 -8.98 0.94
C ILE A 102 16.61 -9.03 -0.55
N ALA A 103 15.66 -9.84 -0.99
CA ALA A 103 15.26 -9.89 -2.39
C ALA A 103 14.74 -8.53 -2.90
N CYS A 104 13.89 -7.87 -2.13
CA CYS A 104 13.44 -6.52 -2.47
C CYS A 104 14.60 -5.52 -2.56
N ALA A 105 15.52 -5.55 -1.60
CA ALA A 105 16.67 -4.65 -1.57
C ALA A 105 17.62 -4.82 -2.76
N LYS A 106 17.76 -6.04 -3.28
CA LYS A 106 18.60 -6.34 -4.47
C LYS A 106 18.02 -5.75 -5.76
N TRP A 107 16.70 -5.75 -5.90
CA TRP A 107 16.06 -5.43 -7.17
C TRP A 107 15.41 -4.05 -7.24
N PHE A 108 15.14 -3.40 -6.09
CA PHE A 108 14.42 -2.14 -6.07
C PHE A 108 15.20 -1.01 -5.41
N LYS A 109 15.02 0.19 -5.98
CA LYS A 109 15.53 1.44 -5.41
C LYS A 109 14.58 2.07 -4.41
N HIS A 110 13.27 1.85 -4.57
CA HIS A 110 12.23 2.36 -3.68
C HIS A 110 11.48 1.19 -3.06
N ILE A 111 11.47 1.13 -1.73
CA ILE A 111 10.90 0.03 -0.98
C ILE A 111 10.02 0.61 0.11
N ASN A 112 8.74 0.26 0.09
CA ASN A 112 7.79 0.58 1.14
C ASN A 112 7.56 -0.64 2.02
N VAL A 113 7.72 -0.49 3.33
CA VAL A 113 7.47 -1.57 4.29
C VAL A 113 6.27 -1.22 5.16
N LYS A 114 5.22 -2.01 5.09
CA LYS A 114 4.08 -1.88 6.01
C LYS A 114 4.50 -2.33 7.41
N LYS A 115 4.31 -1.47 8.42
CA LYS A 115 4.60 -1.83 9.81
C LYS A 115 3.69 -2.96 10.28
N GLY A 116 4.28 -4.02 10.85
CA GLY A 116 3.51 -5.10 11.46
C GLY A 116 2.63 -4.59 12.62
N GLN A 117 1.39 -5.09 12.71
CA GLN A 117 0.42 -4.64 13.71
C GLN A 117 0.86 -4.88 15.16
N TRP A 118 1.77 -5.82 15.35
CA TRP A 118 2.35 -6.21 16.66
C TRP A 118 3.71 -5.56 16.96
N LEU A 119 4.28 -4.82 16.00
CA LEU A 119 5.59 -4.19 16.16
C LEU A 119 5.46 -2.78 16.71
N SER A 120 6.40 -2.42 17.59
CA SER A 120 6.59 -1.02 17.94
C SER A 120 7.19 -0.23 16.76
N PRO A 121 6.96 1.08 16.68
CA PRO A 121 7.60 1.93 15.66
C PRO A 121 9.14 1.79 15.64
N GLN A 122 9.78 1.73 16.80
CA GLN A 122 11.25 1.58 16.95
C GLN A 122 11.75 0.27 16.32
N ALA A 123 10.99 -0.83 16.45
CA ALA A 123 11.40 -2.13 15.92
C ALA A 123 11.47 -2.15 14.38
N MET A 124 10.87 -1.17 13.70
CA MET A 124 10.98 -1.03 12.24
C MET A 124 12.37 -0.59 11.78
N GLU A 125 13.21 -0.04 12.64
CA GLU A 125 14.60 0.28 12.32
C GLU A 125 15.39 -0.95 11.83
N HIS A 126 15.11 -2.12 12.40
CA HIS A 126 15.80 -3.36 12.01
C HIS A 126 15.52 -3.77 10.56
N VAL A 127 14.35 -3.51 10.01
CA VAL A 127 14.09 -3.81 8.60
C VAL A 127 14.75 -2.79 7.69
N VAL A 128 14.79 -1.53 8.07
CA VAL A 128 15.52 -0.48 7.33
C VAL A 128 17.01 -0.82 7.29
N THR A 129 17.60 -1.20 8.42
CA THR A 129 19.01 -1.64 8.50
C THR A 129 19.28 -2.78 7.54
N LYS A 130 18.49 -3.86 7.54
CA LYS A 130 18.65 -4.98 6.60
C LYS A 130 18.63 -4.53 5.13
N ILE A 131 17.72 -3.63 4.77
CA ILE A 131 17.65 -3.11 3.41
C ILE A 131 18.89 -2.31 3.06
N LYS A 132 19.32 -1.39 3.95
CA LYS A 132 20.48 -0.52 3.73
C LYS A 132 21.81 -1.28 3.71
N GLU A 133 21.94 -2.38 4.44
CA GLU A 133 23.10 -3.27 4.38
C GLU A 133 23.25 -3.94 3.00
N VAL A 134 22.13 -4.31 2.36
CA VAL A 134 22.13 -4.91 1.03
C VAL A 134 22.23 -3.85 -0.07
N ASN A 135 21.52 -2.74 0.08
CA ASN A 135 21.46 -1.65 -0.87
C ASN A 135 21.50 -0.29 -0.15
N PRO A 136 22.71 0.26 0.11
CA PRO A 136 22.86 1.55 0.79
C PRO A 136 22.16 2.73 0.10
N LYS A 137 21.90 2.61 -1.22
CA LYS A 137 21.23 3.65 -2.02
C LYS A 137 19.71 3.50 -2.09
N ALA A 138 19.14 2.42 -1.54
CA ALA A 138 17.70 2.23 -1.52
C ALA A 138 17.02 3.35 -0.71
N LYS A 139 15.89 3.85 -1.22
CA LYS A 139 14.97 4.70 -0.48
C LYS A 139 13.95 3.82 0.21
N VAL A 140 13.93 3.89 1.55
CA VAL A 140 13.08 3.04 2.38
C VAL A 140 12.01 3.87 3.04
N TYR A 141 10.77 3.58 2.70
CA TYR A 141 9.59 4.19 3.29
C TYR A 141 8.92 3.20 4.25
N ILE A 142 8.35 3.70 5.32
CA ILE A 142 7.57 2.90 6.26
C ILE A 142 6.13 3.38 6.23
N THR A 143 5.20 2.45 6.24
CA THR A 143 3.78 2.77 6.32
C THR A 143 3.21 2.31 7.65
N GLU A 144 2.73 3.25 8.47
CA GLU A 144 1.89 2.97 9.62
C GLU A 144 0.52 2.47 9.13
N ARG A 145 0.06 1.34 9.67
CA ARG A 145 -1.20 0.70 9.25
C ARG A 145 -2.05 0.15 10.40
N GLY A 146 -1.80 0.63 11.61
CA GLY A 146 -2.52 0.27 12.82
C GLY A 146 -1.83 -0.80 13.66
N THR A 147 -2.19 -0.79 14.92
CA THR A 147 -1.72 -1.69 15.97
C THR A 147 -2.89 -2.51 16.52
N SER A 148 -2.64 -3.80 16.84
CA SER A 148 -3.69 -4.77 17.18
C SER A 148 -4.10 -4.77 18.65
N PHE A 149 -3.29 -4.23 19.56
CA PHE A 149 -3.46 -4.44 21.00
C PHE A 149 -4.28 -3.35 21.66
N GLY A 150 -5.20 -3.75 22.54
CA GLY A 150 -5.99 -2.86 23.38
C GLY A 150 -7.34 -2.43 22.79
N TYR A 151 -7.62 -2.77 21.52
CA TYR A 151 -8.86 -2.42 20.82
C TYR A 151 -9.41 -3.61 20.05
N SER A 152 -10.72 -3.62 19.76
CA SER A 152 -11.34 -4.66 18.93
C SER A 152 -10.99 -4.54 17.43
N GLY A 153 -10.63 -3.36 16.98
CA GLY A 153 -10.11 -3.06 15.63
C GLY A 153 -8.66 -2.58 15.69
N LEU A 154 -8.12 -2.22 14.54
CA LEU A 154 -6.78 -1.63 14.48
C LEU A 154 -6.81 -0.15 14.88
N MET A 155 -5.74 0.30 15.53
CA MET A 155 -5.56 1.70 15.94
C MET A 155 -4.23 2.23 15.39
N PRO A 156 -4.23 3.21 14.48
CA PRO A 156 -2.99 3.87 14.06
C PRO A 156 -2.46 4.73 15.21
N ASP A 157 -1.17 4.61 15.48
CA ASP A 157 -0.49 5.50 16.42
C ASP A 157 0.14 6.67 15.65
N PHE A 158 -0.52 7.81 15.64
CA PHE A 158 -0.04 9.01 14.95
C PHE A 158 1.31 9.52 15.50
N ARG A 159 1.66 9.19 16.75
CA ARG A 159 2.96 9.54 17.35
C ARG A 159 4.12 8.73 16.74
N ALA A 160 3.81 7.65 16.04
CA ALA A 160 4.82 6.78 15.44
C ALA A 160 5.58 7.46 14.28
N VAL A 161 5.02 8.51 13.69
CA VAL A 161 5.60 9.19 12.52
C VAL A 161 7.00 9.73 12.80
N ASP A 162 7.19 10.49 13.88
CA ASP A 162 8.48 11.09 14.22
C ASP A 162 9.55 10.05 14.55
N ILE A 163 9.13 8.97 15.23
CA ILE A 163 10.02 7.85 15.56
C ILE A 163 10.52 7.20 14.27
N MET A 164 9.62 6.88 13.35
CA MET A 164 9.98 6.18 12.11
C MET A 164 10.72 7.07 11.11
N LYS A 165 10.45 8.38 11.09
CA LYS A 165 11.20 9.36 10.29
C LYS A 165 12.67 9.45 10.69
N SER A 166 13.03 9.18 11.94
CA SER A 166 14.42 9.29 12.42
C SER A 166 15.38 8.29 11.76
N PHE A 167 14.87 7.21 11.14
CA PHE A 167 15.69 6.16 10.53
C PHE A 167 15.22 5.72 9.14
N SER A 168 14.18 6.31 8.57
CA SER A 168 13.68 6.00 7.22
C SER A 168 13.73 7.20 6.29
N ASP A 169 13.54 6.98 5.00
CA ASP A 169 13.51 8.06 3.99
C ASP A 169 12.14 8.74 3.89
N GLY A 170 11.13 8.26 4.63
CA GLY A 170 9.79 8.85 4.74
C GLY A 170 8.78 7.88 5.36
N VAL A 171 7.70 8.43 5.88
CA VAL A 171 6.64 7.68 6.58
C VAL A 171 5.28 8.00 5.99
N PHE A 172 4.55 6.96 5.60
CA PHE A 172 3.18 7.07 5.09
C PHE A 172 2.17 6.61 6.14
N LEU A 173 0.96 7.16 6.09
CA LEU A 173 -0.19 6.65 6.82
C LEU A 173 -1.08 5.82 5.88
N ASP A 174 -1.33 4.58 6.24
CA ASP A 174 -2.33 3.74 5.58
C ASP A 174 -3.71 4.03 6.14
N CYS A 175 -4.46 4.83 5.41
CA CYS A 175 -5.79 5.25 5.84
C CYS A 175 -6.84 4.15 5.65
N THR A 176 -6.62 3.24 4.69
CA THR A 176 -7.54 2.14 4.38
C THR A 176 -7.46 1.02 5.41
N HIS A 177 -6.27 0.40 5.53
CA HIS A 177 -6.11 -0.79 6.37
C HIS A 177 -6.05 -0.48 7.86
N SER A 178 -5.78 0.76 8.27
CA SER A 178 -5.88 1.17 9.67
C SER A 178 -7.30 1.15 10.23
N THR A 179 -8.32 1.08 9.36
CA THR A 179 -9.72 0.97 9.77
C THR A 179 -10.24 -0.44 9.86
N GLN A 180 -9.41 -1.45 9.55
CA GLN A 180 -9.83 -2.85 9.56
C GLN A 180 -10.25 -3.30 10.95
N LYS A 181 -11.36 -4.05 10.99
CA LYS A 181 -11.93 -4.65 12.20
C LYS A 181 -12.52 -6.02 11.88
N PRO A 182 -12.61 -6.93 12.87
CA PRO A 182 -13.25 -8.21 12.66
C PRO A 182 -14.71 -8.06 12.24
N LYS A 183 -15.15 -8.85 11.24
CA LYS A 183 -16.52 -8.89 10.74
C LYS A 183 -16.89 -10.35 10.43
N GLY A 184 -17.20 -11.13 11.48
CA GLY A 184 -17.45 -12.57 11.33
C GLY A 184 -16.25 -13.30 10.73
N GLU A 185 -16.46 -14.02 9.63
CA GLU A 185 -15.43 -14.75 8.89
C GLU A 185 -14.64 -13.87 7.89
N THR A 186 -14.92 -12.57 7.86
CA THR A 186 -14.29 -11.61 6.93
C THR A 186 -13.66 -10.46 7.69
N THR A 187 -12.91 -9.64 6.98
CA THR A 187 -12.39 -8.37 7.49
C THR A 187 -13.33 -7.25 7.05
N GLY A 188 -13.88 -6.52 8.02
CA GLY A 188 -14.61 -5.27 7.77
C GLY A 188 -13.70 -4.06 7.87
N GLY A 189 -14.27 -2.88 7.67
CA GLY A 189 -13.57 -1.60 7.72
C GLY A 189 -14.49 -0.46 8.10
N ASP A 190 -13.99 0.77 7.90
CA ASP A 190 -14.75 1.99 8.13
C ASP A 190 -14.27 3.07 7.16
N ARG A 191 -15.02 3.25 6.08
CA ARG A 191 -14.72 4.20 5.00
C ARG A 191 -14.69 5.65 5.48
N GLU A 192 -15.63 6.03 6.32
CA GLU A 192 -15.70 7.39 6.85
C GLU A 192 -14.52 7.70 7.78
N LEU A 193 -14.06 6.69 8.53
CA LEU A 193 -12.85 6.81 9.33
C LEU A 193 -11.60 6.89 8.46
N ALA A 194 -11.54 6.14 7.35
CA ALA A 194 -10.43 6.22 6.38
C ALA A 194 -10.28 7.64 5.81
N LYS A 195 -11.38 8.30 5.46
CA LYS A 195 -11.41 9.70 5.02
C LYS A 195 -10.84 10.65 6.09
N LYS A 196 -11.24 10.46 7.36
CA LYS A 196 -10.72 11.26 8.49
C LYS A 196 -9.23 11.06 8.69
N TYR A 197 -8.74 9.82 8.59
CA TYR A 197 -7.30 9.53 8.70
C TYR A 197 -6.51 10.19 7.58
N ALA A 198 -7.01 10.19 6.36
CA ALA A 198 -6.35 10.85 5.23
C ALA A 198 -6.16 12.36 5.47
N LEU A 199 -7.18 13.04 5.99
CA LEU A 199 -7.10 14.45 6.34
C LEU A 199 -6.19 14.70 7.57
N ALA A 200 -6.20 13.79 8.55
CA ALA A 200 -5.37 13.91 9.74
C ALA A 200 -3.88 13.69 9.46
N ALA A 201 -3.53 12.93 8.43
CA ALA A 201 -2.13 12.62 8.09
C ALA A 201 -1.28 13.89 7.94
N LYS A 202 -1.82 14.93 7.33
CA LYS A 202 -1.16 16.22 7.15
C LYS A 202 -0.88 16.93 8.49
N ILE A 203 -1.80 16.86 9.45
CA ILE A 203 -1.65 17.49 10.79
C ILE A 203 -0.51 16.82 11.55
N PHE A 204 -0.33 15.52 11.38
CA PHE A 204 0.74 14.74 12.01
C PHE A 204 2.00 14.64 11.12
N GLU A 205 2.07 15.44 10.05
CA GLU A 205 3.26 15.56 9.20
C GLU A 205 3.76 14.25 8.59
N TYR A 206 2.85 13.34 8.24
CA TYR A 206 3.20 12.19 7.39
C TYR A 206 3.70 12.68 6.03
N ASP A 207 4.68 11.99 5.43
CA ASP A 207 5.22 12.34 4.10
C ASP A 207 4.28 11.97 2.95
N GLY A 208 3.23 11.21 3.26
CA GLY A 208 2.17 10.87 2.33
C GLY A 208 1.12 9.94 2.93
N VAL A 209 0.10 9.68 2.14
CA VAL A 209 -0.99 8.76 2.49
C VAL A 209 -1.00 7.56 1.56
N PHE A 210 -1.31 6.40 2.11
CA PHE A 210 -1.73 5.23 1.37
C PHE A 210 -3.24 5.13 1.51
N ILE A 211 -3.96 5.18 0.39
CA ILE A 211 -5.42 5.10 0.38
C ILE A 211 -5.89 4.31 -0.84
N GLU A 212 -6.81 3.40 -0.63
CA GLU A 212 -7.42 2.61 -1.69
C GLU A 212 -8.75 3.24 -2.10
N THR A 213 -9.01 3.24 -3.40
CA THR A 213 -10.23 3.79 -4.00
C THR A 213 -10.74 2.89 -5.10
N HIS A 214 -12.04 2.83 -5.25
CA HIS A 214 -12.70 2.03 -6.27
C HIS A 214 -13.85 2.84 -6.88
N PRO A 215 -14.17 2.68 -8.17
CA PRO A 215 -15.32 3.33 -8.80
C PRO A 215 -16.64 3.00 -8.10
N ASP A 216 -16.80 1.74 -7.71
CA ASP A 216 -17.91 1.25 -6.88
C ASP A 216 -17.37 0.43 -5.71
N PRO A 217 -17.00 1.06 -4.57
CA PRO A 217 -16.39 0.37 -3.44
C PRO A 217 -17.23 -0.78 -2.86
N THR A 218 -18.54 -0.74 -3.03
CA THR A 218 -19.43 -1.78 -2.47
C THR A 218 -19.30 -3.11 -3.20
N ASN A 219 -18.89 -3.07 -4.46
CA ASN A 219 -18.69 -4.25 -5.31
C ASN A 219 -17.20 -4.66 -5.44
N ALA A 220 -16.29 -3.98 -4.74
CA ALA A 220 -14.87 -4.34 -4.75
C ALA A 220 -14.64 -5.75 -4.19
N ILE A 221 -13.76 -6.53 -4.82
CA ILE A 221 -13.45 -7.91 -4.40
C ILE A 221 -12.65 -7.96 -3.08
N SER A 222 -12.11 -6.85 -2.63
CA SER A 222 -11.34 -6.74 -1.38
C SER A 222 -11.54 -5.38 -0.73
N ASP A 223 -11.49 -5.34 0.60
CA ASP A 223 -11.55 -4.13 1.43
C ASP A 223 -12.71 -3.17 1.10
N ALA A 224 -13.84 -3.71 0.62
CA ALA A 224 -15.03 -2.96 0.21
C ALA A 224 -15.52 -1.94 1.27
N ASP A 225 -15.45 -2.31 2.55
CA ASP A 225 -15.88 -1.46 3.65
C ASP A 225 -14.89 -0.31 3.97
N SER A 226 -13.64 -0.37 3.47
CA SER A 226 -12.57 0.59 3.76
C SER A 226 -12.13 1.42 2.55
N GLN A 227 -12.35 0.93 1.32
CA GLN A 227 -12.04 1.70 0.12
C GLN A 227 -12.95 2.93 0.04
N VAL A 228 -12.37 4.08 -0.33
CA VAL A 228 -13.13 5.32 -0.51
C VAL A 228 -13.63 5.45 -1.94
N GLU A 229 -14.67 6.24 -2.13
CA GLU A 229 -15.19 6.57 -3.45
C GLU A 229 -14.17 7.39 -4.26
N LEU A 230 -14.11 7.12 -5.55
CA LEU A 230 -13.19 7.81 -6.46
C LEU A 230 -13.45 9.32 -6.50
N GLU A 231 -14.70 9.74 -6.49
CA GLU A 231 -15.12 11.14 -6.45
C GLU A 231 -14.61 11.84 -5.20
N TRP A 232 -14.60 11.14 -4.05
CA TRP A 232 -14.07 11.71 -2.82
C TRP A 232 -12.58 12.02 -2.96
N ILE A 233 -11.77 11.08 -3.49
CA ILE A 233 -10.33 11.32 -3.74
C ILE A 233 -10.14 12.51 -4.66
N VAL A 234 -10.88 12.56 -5.78
CA VAL A 234 -10.79 13.66 -6.76
C VAL A 234 -11.05 15.01 -6.07
N SER A 235 -12.04 15.07 -5.17
CA SER A 235 -12.40 16.30 -4.45
C SER A 235 -11.40 16.70 -3.37
N GLN A 236 -10.68 15.74 -2.76
CA GLN A 236 -9.83 15.98 -1.60
C GLN A 236 -8.31 15.97 -1.89
N ILE A 237 -7.89 15.66 -3.11
CA ILE A 237 -6.48 15.43 -3.45
C ILE A 237 -5.51 16.59 -3.11
N ASN A 238 -6.01 17.78 -2.94
CA ASN A 238 -5.21 18.94 -2.52
C ASN A 238 -5.19 19.16 -1.00
N ASN A 239 -6.03 18.43 -0.26
CA ASN A 239 -6.18 18.54 1.19
C ASN A 239 -5.48 17.39 1.94
N ILE A 240 -5.14 16.31 1.24
CA ILE A 240 -4.51 15.10 1.76
C ILE A 240 -3.05 14.99 1.32
#